data_d13a6fbd5e3037e59013467c750862f6
#
_entry.id   d13a6fbd5e3037e59013467c750862f6
#
_cell.length_a   1.000
_cell.length_b   1.000
_cell.length_c   1.000
_cell.angle_alpha   90.00
_cell.angle_beta   90.00
_cell.angle_gamma   90.00
#
_symmetry.space_group_name_H-M   'P 1'
#
loop_
_entity.id
_entity.type
_entity.pdbx_description
1 polymer ?
#
loop_
_entity_poly.entity_id
_entity_poly.type
_entity_poly.pdbx_seq_one_letter_code
_entity_poly.pdbx_strand_id
1 'polypeptide(L)'
;VKSERTVGLWCIDIGIALISLSTLVYIFVIPSILLKIIAILAMVIAFGWYAYHHFFKNQTDVPVYQEVTEIILIDEFGERIKGWDIVGETSMLIGKNTRHNKVDIDLSGSDYASLISSQHAVLNCVNGEWYVEDADSSNGTGIRSAAQNKSNKIEIGRPYQIGPGDVLYIANTRLLVN
;
A
#
# COMPACT_ATOMS: atom_id res chain seq x y z
N VAL A 1 -5.39 2.74 -10.52
CA VAL A 1 -6.09 3.79 -9.77
C VAL A 1 -5.70 5.12 -10.36
N LYS A 2 -6.63 5.81 -11.04
CA LYS A 2 -6.44 7.16 -11.57
C LYS A 2 -6.47 8.09 -10.36
N SER A 3 -5.30 8.61 -9.97
CA SER A 3 -5.20 9.67 -8.96
C SER A 3 -6.06 10.85 -9.42
N GLU A 4 -7.16 11.11 -8.74
CA GLU A 4 -7.87 12.37 -8.88
C GLU A 4 -6.96 13.47 -8.36
N ARG A 5 -6.29 14.19 -9.26
CA ARG A 5 -5.65 15.46 -8.92
C ARG A 5 -6.73 16.34 -8.34
N THR A 6 -6.64 16.63 -7.06
CA THR A 6 -7.60 17.50 -6.39
C THR A 6 -7.66 18.84 -7.12
N VAL A 7 -8.87 19.42 -7.26
CA VAL A 7 -9.13 20.71 -7.94
C VAL A 7 -8.14 21.80 -7.46
N GLY A 8 -7.70 21.75 -6.20
CA GLY A 8 -6.71 22.64 -5.64
C GLY A 8 -5.33 22.57 -6.32
N LEU A 9 -4.86 21.42 -6.75
CA LEU A 9 -3.58 21.27 -7.47
C LEU A 9 -3.67 21.88 -8.88
N TRP A 10 -4.79 21.73 -9.56
CA TRP A 10 -5.03 22.37 -10.85
C TRP A 10 -5.06 23.90 -10.73
N CYS A 11 -5.67 24.45 -9.69
CA CYS A 11 -5.68 25.90 -9.44
C CYS A 11 -4.27 26.45 -9.19
N ILE A 12 -3.43 25.69 -8.49
CA ILE A 12 -2.02 26.09 -8.24
C ILE A 12 -1.22 26.06 -9.54
N ASP A 13 -1.34 25.02 -10.37
CA ASP A 13 -0.64 24.91 -11.64
C ASP A 13 -1.03 26.04 -12.62
N ILE A 14 -2.33 26.36 -12.70
CA ILE A 14 -2.84 27.47 -13.50
C ILE A 14 -2.33 28.82 -12.95
N GLY A 15 -2.30 29.00 -11.63
CA GLY A 15 -1.78 30.20 -10.99
C GLY A 15 -0.30 30.43 -11.31
N ILE A 16 0.53 29.39 -11.25
CA ILE A 16 1.95 29.44 -11.60
C ILE A 16 2.13 29.79 -13.09
N ALA A 17 1.33 29.18 -13.98
CA ALA A 17 1.40 29.46 -15.42
C ALA A 17 1.05 30.93 -15.74
N LEU A 18 0.00 31.49 -15.10
CA LEU A 18 -0.40 32.89 -15.27
C LEU A 18 0.64 33.86 -14.73
N ILE A 19 1.24 33.61 -13.58
CA ILE A 19 2.30 34.43 -12.99
C ILE A 19 3.53 34.39 -13.91
N SER A 20 3.92 33.21 -14.41
CA SER A 20 5.05 33.06 -15.32
C SER A 20 4.85 33.82 -16.65
N LEU A 21 3.63 33.75 -17.20
CA LEU A 21 3.29 34.49 -18.43
C LEU A 21 3.29 36.00 -18.22
N SER A 22 2.73 36.48 -17.10
CA SER A 22 2.72 37.93 -16.78
C SER A 22 4.11 38.48 -16.54
N THR A 23 4.99 37.72 -15.87
CA THR A 23 6.40 38.10 -15.66
C THR A 23 7.17 38.15 -16.98
N LEU A 24 6.89 37.26 -17.91
CA LEU A 24 7.53 37.24 -19.22
C LEU A 24 7.14 38.47 -20.08
N VAL A 25 5.85 38.85 -20.07
CA VAL A 25 5.35 40.08 -20.69
C VAL A 25 5.95 41.31 -20.04
N TYR A 26 6.03 41.36 -18.70
CA TYR A 26 6.61 42.46 -17.95
C TYR A 26 8.09 42.69 -18.26
N ILE A 27 8.89 41.63 -18.41
CA ILE A 27 10.33 41.71 -18.81
C ILE A 27 10.52 42.38 -20.17
N PHE A 28 9.58 42.19 -21.12
CA PHE A 28 9.65 42.81 -22.45
C PHE A 28 9.32 44.30 -22.41
N VAL A 29 8.46 44.76 -21.52
CA VAL A 29 7.96 46.13 -21.45
C VAL A 29 8.91 47.05 -20.67
N ILE A 30 9.72 46.56 -19.74
CA ILE A 30 10.57 47.38 -18.89
C ILE A 30 11.93 47.69 -19.56
N PRO A 31 12.34 48.96 -19.68
CA PRO A 31 13.60 49.31 -20.30
C PRO A 31 14.85 49.06 -19.43
N SER A 32 14.67 48.89 -18.10
CA SER A 32 15.78 48.73 -17.15
C SER A 32 16.37 47.32 -17.14
N ILE A 33 17.65 47.20 -17.53
CA ILE A 33 18.40 45.94 -17.50
C ILE A 33 18.47 45.31 -16.09
N LEU A 34 18.61 46.13 -15.06
CA LEU A 34 18.73 45.67 -13.68
C LEU A 34 17.45 44.94 -13.21
N LEU A 35 16.29 45.51 -13.53
CA LEU A 35 14.98 44.88 -13.19
C LEU A 35 14.74 43.58 -13.96
N LYS A 36 15.24 43.47 -15.20
CA LYS A 36 15.21 42.23 -15.99
C LYS A 36 16.02 41.12 -15.31
N ILE A 37 17.21 41.41 -14.83
CA ILE A 37 18.09 40.46 -14.15
C ILE A 37 17.40 39.96 -12.85
N ILE A 38 16.83 40.86 -12.06
CA ILE A 38 16.13 40.49 -10.79
C ILE A 38 14.93 39.59 -11.08
N ALA A 39 14.12 39.92 -12.11
CA ALA A 39 12.94 39.11 -12.48
C ALA A 39 13.32 37.71 -12.98
N ILE A 40 14.40 37.57 -13.75
CA ILE A 40 14.91 36.28 -14.21
C ILE A 40 15.43 35.45 -13.02
N LEU A 41 16.17 36.07 -12.09
CA LEU A 41 16.68 35.39 -10.90
C LEU A 41 15.53 34.89 -10.02
N ALA A 42 14.50 35.70 -9.81
CA ALA A 42 13.30 35.31 -9.06
C ALA A 42 12.56 34.13 -9.72
N MET A 43 12.45 34.12 -11.05
CA MET A 43 11.83 33.04 -11.81
C MET A 43 12.62 31.73 -11.68
N VAL A 44 13.96 31.77 -11.73
CA VAL A 44 14.83 30.59 -11.56
C VAL A 44 14.69 30.01 -10.15
N ILE A 45 14.63 30.89 -9.12
CA ILE A 45 14.44 30.46 -7.73
C ILE A 45 13.03 29.82 -7.55
N ALA A 46 11.99 30.43 -8.08
CA ALA A 46 10.63 29.91 -8.01
C ALA A 46 10.49 28.56 -8.74
N PHE A 47 11.10 28.44 -9.91
CA PHE A 47 11.11 27.18 -10.67
C PHE A 47 11.93 26.10 -9.97
N GLY A 48 13.09 26.43 -9.41
CA GLY A 48 13.90 25.52 -8.61
C GLY A 48 13.15 25.01 -7.36
N TRP A 49 12.44 25.90 -6.67
CA TRP A 49 11.56 25.53 -5.55
C TRP A 49 10.41 24.62 -5.97
N TYR A 50 9.74 24.93 -7.09
CA TYR A 50 8.67 24.11 -7.65
C TYR A 50 9.16 22.73 -8.05
N ALA A 51 10.29 22.65 -8.77
CA ALA A 51 10.92 21.41 -9.19
C ALA A 51 11.33 20.57 -7.96
N TYR A 52 11.98 21.19 -6.98
CA TYR A 52 12.33 20.53 -5.72
C TYR A 52 11.09 19.96 -5.03
N HIS A 53 10.02 20.75 -4.89
CA HIS A 53 8.80 20.31 -4.22
C HIS A 53 8.05 19.22 -5.00
N HIS A 54 8.07 19.30 -6.33
CA HIS A 54 7.38 18.33 -7.18
C HIS A 54 8.15 17.01 -7.33
N PHE A 55 9.49 17.07 -7.45
CA PHE A 55 10.31 15.88 -7.67
C PHE A 55 10.82 15.25 -6.37
N PHE A 56 11.15 16.02 -5.35
CA PHE A 56 11.78 15.48 -4.14
C PHE A 56 10.79 15.23 -2.99
N LYS A 57 9.71 15.99 -2.85
CA LYS A 57 8.72 15.72 -1.81
C LYS A 57 7.95 14.42 -2.04
N ASN A 58 7.83 13.96 -3.28
CA ASN A 58 7.21 12.66 -3.60
C ASN A 58 8.16 11.47 -3.37
N GLN A 59 9.44 11.69 -3.05
CA GLN A 59 10.40 10.62 -2.77
C GLN A 59 10.62 10.36 -1.27
N THR A 60 10.06 11.17 -0.37
CA THR A 60 10.23 10.99 1.08
C THR A 60 9.19 10.10 1.73
N ASP A 61 8.17 9.67 1.00
CA ASP A 61 7.37 8.51 1.37
C ASP A 61 8.04 7.24 0.80
N VAL A 62 9.28 6.97 1.16
CA VAL A 62 9.74 5.59 1.27
C VAL A 62 8.84 5.05 2.38
N PRO A 63 7.87 4.17 2.06
CA PRO A 63 7.18 3.48 3.14
C PRO A 63 8.30 2.90 4.00
N VAL A 64 8.33 3.25 5.28
CA VAL A 64 9.05 2.44 6.25
C VAL A 64 8.37 1.10 6.10
N TYR A 65 8.98 0.22 5.30
CA TYR A 65 8.54 -1.17 5.20
C TYR A 65 8.73 -1.71 6.61
N GLN A 66 7.67 -1.67 7.40
CA GLN A 66 7.61 -2.49 8.59
C GLN A 66 7.61 -3.91 8.03
N GLU A 67 8.73 -4.58 8.26
CA GLU A 67 8.91 -5.96 7.84
C GLU A 67 7.79 -6.78 8.50
N VAL A 68 7.06 -7.53 7.71
CA VAL A 68 6.05 -8.45 8.25
C VAL A 68 6.81 -9.56 8.98
N THR A 69 6.58 -9.67 10.27
CA THR A 69 7.31 -10.62 11.12
C THR A 69 6.43 -11.75 11.65
N GLU A 70 5.12 -11.52 11.70
CA GLU A 70 4.20 -12.47 12.30
C GLU A 70 2.81 -12.43 11.65
N ILE A 71 2.15 -13.58 11.57
CA ILE A 71 0.72 -13.68 11.25
C ILE A 71 -0.01 -14.08 12.53
N ILE A 72 -1.03 -13.32 12.90
CA ILE A 72 -1.72 -13.46 14.20
C ILE A 72 -3.20 -13.81 13.96
N LEU A 73 -3.65 -14.93 14.50
CA LEU A 73 -5.08 -15.24 14.60
C LEU A 73 -5.71 -14.33 15.66
N ILE A 74 -6.75 -13.61 15.27
CA ILE A 74 -7.49 -12.71 16.14
C ILE A 74 -8.97 -13.10 16.24
N ASP A 75 -9.58 -12.83 17.38
CA ASP A 75 -11.01 -13.02 17.62
C ASP A 75 -11.88 -11.87 17.06
N GLU A 76 -13.17 -11.88 17.38
CA GLU A 76 -14.12 -10.85 16.94
C GLU A 76 -13.83 -9.46 17.54
N PHE A 77 -13.18 -9.40 18.68
CA PHE A 77 -12.81 -8.17 19.37
C PHE A 77 -11.43 -7.66 18.96
N GLY A 78 -10.69 -8.44 18.15
CA GLY A 78 -9.31 -8.14 17.74
C GLY A 78 -8.26 -8.64 18.74
N GLU A 79 -8.66 -9.46 19.73
CA GLU A 79 -7.75 -10.04 20.70
C GLU A 79 -6.94 -11.18 20.07
N ARG A 80 -5.65 -11.25 20.44
CA ARG A 80 -4.74 -12.27 19.94
C ARG A 80 -5.07 -13.65 20.52
N ILE A 81 -5.30 -14.62 19.64
CA ILE A 81 -5.50 -16.03 20.00
C ILE A 81 -4.18 -16.81 19.83
N LYS A 82 -3.55 -16.70 18.66
CA LYS A 82 -2.34 -17.46 18.30
C LYS A 82 -1.51 -16.67 17.29
N GLY A 83 -0.21 -16.85 17.28
CA GLY A 83 0.68 -16.25 16.29
C GLY A 83 1.62 -17.28 15.65
N TRP A 84 2.06 -16.97 14.44
CA TRP A 84 3.08 -17.69 13.68
C TRP A 84 4.14 -16.71 13.24
N ASP A 85 5.38 -16.94 13.67
CA ASP A 85 6.55 -16.21 13.21
C ASP A 85 6.82 -16.59 11.75
N ILE A 86 7.06 -15.58 10.91
CA ILE A 86 7.34 -15.78 9.47
C ILE A 86 8.71 -15.22 9.07
N VAL A 87 9.52 -14.80 10.04
CA VAL A 87 10.88 -14.28 9.78
C VAL A 87 11.75 -15.38 9.19
N GLY A 88 12.33 -15.10 8.02
CA GLY A 88 13.20 -16.05 7.31
C GLY A 88 12.46 -17.08 6.44
N GLU A 89 11.12 -17.10 6.50
CA GLU A 89 10.32 -17.94 5.60
C GLU A 89 10.17 -17.27 4.23
N THR A 90 10.05 -18.08 3.19
CA THR A 90 9.84 -17.60 1.81
C THR A 90 8.45 -17.92 1.28
N SER A 91 7.80 -18.94 1.87
CA SER A 91 6.45 -19.35 1.52
C SER A 91 5.80 -20.07 2.69
N MET A 92 4.52 -19.86 2.93
CA MET A 92 3.74 -20.52 3.96
C MET A 92 2.35 -20.88 3.46
N LEU A 93 1.91 -22.09 3.74
CA LEU A 93 0.58 -22.59 3.39
C LEU A 93 -0.38 -22.36 4.56
N ILE A 94 -1.50 -21.71 4.28
CA ILE A 94 -2.60 -21.48 5.22
C ILE A 94 -3.72 -22.49 4.96
N GLY A 95 -4.22 -23.13 6.00
CA GLY A 95 -5.36 -24.05 5.85
C GLY A 95 -5.63 -24.89 7.09
N LYS A 96 -5.94 -26.16 6.89
CA LYS A 96 -6.16 -27.14 7.96
C LYS A 96 -5.27 -28.34 7.83
N ASN A 97 -4.68 -28.76 8.92
CA ASN A 97 -3.99 -30.05 8.97
C ASN A 97 -4.97 -31.20 8.75
N THR A 98 -4.59 -32.13 7.89
CA THR A 98 -5.33 -33.37 7.64
C THR A 98 -4.39 -34.56 7.80
N ARG A 99 -4.92 -35.79 7.63
CA ARG A 99 -4.08 -37.01 7.64
C ARG A 99 -3.08 -37.05 6.49
N HIS A 100 -3.36 -36.34 5.39
CA HIS A 100 -2.58 -36.40 4.15
C HIS A 100 -1.90 -35.07 3.78
N ASN A 101 -2.22 -34.00 4.48
CA ASN A 101 -1.68 -32.66 4.21
C ASN A 101 -1.38 -31.95 5.51
N LYS A 102 -0.20 -31.36 5.59
CA LYS A 102 0.19 -30.44 6.66
C LYS A 102 0.34 -29.04 6.10
N VAL A 103 -0.03 -28.07 6.90
CA VAL A 103 0.07 -26.64 6.58
C VAL A 103 0.89 -25.93 7.65
N ASP A 104 1.50 -24.80 7.29
CA ASP A 104 2.36 -24.02 8.17
C ASP A 104 1.50 -23.21 9.15
N ILE A 105 0.45 -22.59 8.63
CA ILE A 105 -0.55 -21.85 9.42
C ILE A 105 -1.80 -22.72 9.55
N ASP A 106 -1.82 -23.51 10.61
CA ASP A 106 -2.93 -24.45 10.88
C ASP A 106 -4.08 -23.78 11.65
N LEU A 107 -5.21 -23.67 10.96
CA LEU A 107 -6.47 -23.09 11.46
C LEU A 107 -7.53 -24.16 11.82
N SER A 108 -7.14 -25.43 11.97
CA SER A 108 -8.07 -26.52 12.32
C SER A 108 -8.74 -26.32 13.70
N GLY A 109 -8.13 -25.53 14.59
CA GLY A 109 -8.67 -25.18 15.91
C GLY A 109 -9.44 -23.86 15.95
N SER A 110 -9.67 -23.18 14.82
CA SER A 110 -10.44 -21.92 14.80
C SER A 110 -11.95 -22.18 14.81
N ASP A 111 -12.74 -21.21 15.28
CA ASP A 111 -14.21 -21.31 15.39
C ASP A 111 -14.86 -21.61 14.03
N TYR A 112 -14.31 -21.10 12.94
CA TYR A 112 -14.81 -21.28 11.58
C TYR A 112 -14.04 -22.35 10.79
N ALA A 113 -13.35 -23.28 11.46
CA ALA A 113 -12.53 -24.31 10.81
C ALA A 113 -13.29 -25.14 9.74
N SER A 114 -14.62 -25.35 9.92
CA SER A 114 -15.45 -26.06 8.94
C SER A 114 -15.50 -25.39 7.57
N LEU A 115 -15.34 -24.06 7.51
CA LEU A 115 -15.38 -23.25 6.30
C LEU A 115 -14.00 -23.14 5.62
N ILE A 116 -12.91 -23.56 6.27
CA ILE A 116 -11.56 -23.44 5.77
C ILE A 116 -11.21 -24.69 4.96
N SER A 117 -10.64 -24.50 3.76
CA SER A 117 -10.10 -25.57 2.93
C SER A 117 -8.82 -26.16 3.54
N SER A 118 -8.47 -27.41 3.23
CA SER A 118 -7.22 -28.02 3.69
C SER A 118 -5.97 -27.29 3.19
N GLN A 119 -6.04 -26.77 1.97
CA GLN A 119 -5.12 -25.77 1.39
C GLN A 119 -6.02 -24.60 1.02
N HIS A 120 -5.91 -23.48 1.72
CA HIS A 120 -6.85 -22.36 1.53
C HIS A 120 -6.19 -21.18 0.84
N ALA A 121 -5.04 -20.77 1.31
CA ALA A 121 -4.27 -19.68 0.76
C ALA A 121 -2.78 -19.93 0.94
N VAL A 122 -1.96 -19.26 0.14
CA VAL A 122 -0.50 -19.29 0.22
C VAL A 122 0.01 -17.88 0.49
N LEU A 123 0.94 -17.75 1.42
CA LEU A 123 1.77 -16.57 1.58
C LEU A 123 3.10 -16.80 0.86
N ASN A 124 3.54 -15.83 0.07
CA ASN A 124 4.83 -15.87 -0.62
C ASN A 124 5.59 -14.56 -0.37
N CYS A 125 6.88 -14.67 -0.03
CA CYS A 125 7.78 -13.54 0.13
C CYS A 125 8.63 -13.38 -1.14
N VAL A 126 8.53 -12.22 -1.77
CA VAL A 126 9.31 -11.87 -2.97
C VAL A 126 10.02 -10.55 -2.74
N ASN A 127 11.35 -10.55 -2.77
CA ASN A 127 12.18 -9.36 -2.51
C ASN A 127 11.89 -8.65 -1.16
N GLY A 128 11.52 -9.43 -0.13
CA GLY A 128 11.16 -8.89 1.19
C GLY A 128 9.70 -8.41 1.31
N GLU A 129 8.92 -8.51 0.26
CA GLU A 129 7.49 -8.17 0.26
C GLU A 129 6.64 -9.43 0.30
N TRP A 130 5.63 -9.45 1.17
CA TRP A 130 4.72 -10.57 1.32
C TRP A 130 3.48 -10.40 0.44
N TYR A 131 3.06 -11.52 -0.13
CA TYR A 131 1.87 -11.63 -0.97
C TYR A 131 1.01 -12.78 -0.50
N VAL A 132 -0.31 -12.62 -0.56
CA VAL A 132 -1.28 -13.69 -0.33
C VAL A 132 -1.97 -14.04 -1.64
N GLU A 133 -2.17 -15.34 -1.86
CA GLU A 133 -2.86 -15.91 -3.01
C GLU A 133 -3.89 -16.94 -2.54
N ASP A 134 -5.11 -16.87 -3.07
CA ASP A 134 -6.14 -17.88 -2.81
C ASP A 134 -5.84 -19.15 -3.60
N ALA A 135 -5.70 -20.28 -2.91
CA ALA A 135 -5.33 -21.58 -3.49
C ALA A 135 -6.57 -22.39 -3.95
N ASP A 136 -7.52 -21.76 -4.63
CA ASP A 136 -8.80 -22.33 -5.05
C ASP A 136 -9.64 -22.78 -3.85
N SER A 137 -9.76 -21.91 -2.87
CA SER A 137 -10.50 -22.22 -1.65
C SER A 137 -12.01 -22.23 -1.86
N SER A 138 -12.73 -23.07 -1.11
CA SER A 138 -14.18 -23.24 -1.25
C SER A 138 -14.98 -21.98 -0.86
N ASN A 139 -14.51 -21.22 0.13
CA ASN A 139 -15.21 -20.05 0.65
C ASN A 139 -14.52 -18.71 0.36
N GLY A 140 -13.32 -18.78 -0.22
CA GLY A 140 -12.57 -17.61 -0.66
C GLY A 140 -11.77 -16.93 0.43
N THR A 141 -10.78 -16.18 -0.03
CA THR A 141 -9.89 -15.36 0.77
C THR A 141 -10.24 -13.88 0.56
N GLY A 142 -10.11 -13.07 1.59
CA GLY A 142 -10.31 -11.62 1.53
C GLY A 142 -9.18 -10.85 2.19
N ILE A 143 -9.03 -9.59 1.83
CA ILE A 143 -8.08 -8.65 2.44
C ILE A 143 -8.80 -7.38 2.86
N ARG A 144 -8.53 -6.92 4.07
CA ARG A 144 -8.83 -5.56 4.53
C ARG A 144 -7.52 -4.85 4.80
N SER A 145 -7.19 -3.89 3.95
CA SER A 145 -5.98 -3.07 4.16
C SER A 145 -6.12 -2.22 5.43
N ALA A 146 -5.00 -2.00 6.13
CA ALA A 146 -4.91 -1.14 7.31
C ALA A 146 -5.47 0.28 7.06
N ALA A 147 -5.34 0.78 5.84
CA ALA A 147 -5.85 2.09 5.42
C ALA A 147 -7.34 2.10 5.07
N GLN A 148 -8.02 0.95 5.07
CA GLN A 148 -9.40 0.81 4.61
C GLN A 148 -10.28 0.07 5.63
N ASN A 149 -11.53 0.52 5.77
CA ASN A 149 -12.50 -0.14 6.65
C ASN A 149 -13.29 -1.28 5.97
N LYS A 150 -13.09 -1.49 4.66
CA LYS A 150 -13.81 -2.49 3.88
C LYS A 150 -12.89 -3.62 3.45
N SER A 151 -13.32 -4.86 3.67
CA SER A 151 -12.65 -6.04 3.12
C SER A 151 -13.05 -6.26 1.67
N ASN A 152 -12.10 -6.68 0.85
CA ASN A 152 -12.31 -7.06 -0.54
C ASN A 152 -11.94 -8.54 -0.70
N LYS A 153 -12.81 -9.30 -1.38
CA LYS A 153 -12.48 -10.68 -1.78
C LYS A 153 -11.43 -10.63 -2.87
N ILE A 154 -10.42 -11.51 -2.79
CA ILE A 154 -9.36 -11.62 -3.81
C ILE A 154 -9.74 -12.65 -4.88
N GLU A 155 -9.14 -12.51 -6.06
CA GLU A 155 -9.29 -13.46 -7.16
C GLU A 155 -8.42 -14.69 -6.92
N ILE A 156 -8.93 -15.87 -7.25
CA ILE A 156 -8.22 -17.14 -7.14
C ILE A 156 -6.97 -17.11 -8.04
N GLY A 157 -5.83 -17.60 -7.51
CA GLY A 157 -4.60 -17.73 -8.26
C GLY A 157 -3.93 -16.40 -8.63
N ARG A 158 -4.34 -15.29 -7.99
CA ARG A 158 -3.73 -13.98 -8.17
C ARG A 158 -3.08 -13.51 -6.87
N PRO A 159 -1.77 -13.15 -6.90
CA PRO A 159 -1.09 -12.63 -5.71
C PRO A 159 -1.52 -11.18 -5.40
N TYR A 160 -1.74 -10.90 -4.13
CA TYR A 160 -2.05 -9.58 -3.60
C TYR A 160 -1.04 -9.23 -2.50
N GLN A 161 -0.39 -8.09 -2.63
CA GLN A 161 0.55 -7.61 -1.64
C GLN A 161 -0.14 -7.35 -0.31
N ILE A 162 0.53 -7.71 0.79
CA ILE A 162 0.08 -7.49 2.16
C ILE A 162 1.18 -6.82 2.99
N GLY A 163 0.77 -6.08 4.01
CA GLY A 163 1.69 -5.37 4.90
C GLY A 163 1.17 -5.31 6.33
N PRO A 164 1.97 -4.80 7.26
CA PRO A 164 1.60 -4.68 8.66
C PRO A 164 0.30 -3.89 8.86
N GLY A 165 -0.58 -4.42 9.71
CA GLY A 165 -1.89 -3.87 9.98
C GLY A 165 -3.01 -4.34 9.02
N ASP A 166 -2.66 -5.04 7.93
CA ASP A 166 -3.67 -5.67 7.08
C ASP A 166 -4.31 -6.86 7.79
N VAL A 167 -5.57 -7.13 7.47
CA VAL A 167 -6.30 -8.29 7.98
C VAL A 167 -6.70 -9.19 6.83
N LEU A 168 -6.22 -10.43 6.86
CA LEU A 168 -6.62 -11.49 5.94
C LEU A 168 -7.87 -12.20 6.49
N TYR A 169 -8.81 -12.44 5.62
CA TYR A 169 -10.01 -13.23 5.90
C TYR A 169 -9.88 -14.57 5.21
N ILE A 170 -9.65 -15.62 5.99
CA ILE A 170 -9.63 -17.01 5.54
C ILE A 170 -11.03 -17.59 5.78
N ALA A 171 -11.89 -17.54 4.75
CA ALA A 171 -13.34 -17.62 4.92
C ALA A 171 -13.80 -16.54 5.93
N ASN A 172 -14.24 -16.94 7.15
CA ASN A 172 -14.65 -16.02 8.22
C ASN A 172 -13.57 -15.82 9.30
N THR A 173 -12.48 -16.54 9.23
CA THR A 173 -11.38 -16.45 10.21
C THR A 173 -10.48 -15.26 9.89
N ARG A 174 -10.08 -14.49 10.90
CA ARG A 174 -9.29 -13.27 10.75
C ARG A 174 -7.85 -13.50 11.16
N LEU A 175 -6.92 -13.14 10.26
CA LEU A 175 -5.49 -13.14 10.50
C LEU A 175 -4.96 -11.72 10.34
N LEU A 176 -4.39 -11.16 11.40
CA LEU A 176 -3.71 -9.87 11.39
C LEU A 176 -2.26 -10.08 10.92
N VAL A 177 -1.82 -9.25 9.99
CA VAL A 177 -0.43 -9.17 9.51
C VAL A 177 0.32 -8.17 10.41
N ASN A 178 1.43 -8.60 11.03
CA ASN A 178 2.20 -7.78 11.97
C ASN A 178 3.68 -7.75 11.64
#